data_ee03801a9ef408be0565008315669e4f
#
_entry.id   ee03801a9ef408be0565008315669e4f
#
_cell.length_a   1.000
_cell.length_b   1.000
_cell.length_c   1.000
_cell.angle_alpha   90.00
_cell.angle_beta   90.00
_cell.angle_gamma   90.00
#
_symmetry.space_group_name_H-M   'P 1'
#
loop_
_entity.id
_entity.type
_entity.pdbx_description
1 polymer ?
#
loop_
_entity_poly.entity_id
_entity_poly.type
_entity_poly.pdbx_seq_one_letter_code
_entity_poly.pdbx_strand_id
1 'polypeptide(L)'
;MNVDVLLGLQWGDEGKGKVVDYLAEQYDVVARFQGGPNAGHTLILNNGVKFVLHTIPSGIFLENCLNLVGNGVVIDPITFRMEINKLAAAGVSVSNRLVISRKAHLILPTHKMLDAASEAAKGADKIGSTLKGIGPAYMDKTGRNGLRVGDIESPAFLEKYTKLKEKHFQLLKNYGDVPTEVPMEQEWMEAIDFLKQIPFVDAEYLINDQILANKRILAEGAQGSMLDVDHGTYPFVTSSNTITAGVCTGLGVAPQKIEEVIGISKAYCTRVGAGPFPTELFDATGDELRKIGNEFGATTGRPRRCGWIDLPALKYTIMLNGVTQIAITKIDVLNTFAEIKACVAYNINGVVTDRLPYDIVDAVIEPIYKSFKGWECDLDNYKTKADLPIELLNYLEFLAQELGTKISMLSAGPERDKLIIM
;
A
#
# COMPACT_ATOMS: atom_id res chain seq x y z
N MET A 1 21.42 -1.11 -14.18
CA MET A 1 21.03 -1.78 -12.96
C MET A 1 19.69 -1.30 -12.69
N ASN A 2 18.26 -1.53 -12.75
CA ASN A 2 18.07 -1.13 -11.50
C ASN A 2 16.62 -1.07 -11.20
N VAL A 3 16.31 -1.76 -10.17
CA VAL A 3 14.97 -1.75 -9.61
C VAL A 3 15.03 -0.88 -8.36
N ASP A 4 14.36 0.26 -8.40
CA ASP A 4 14.09 1.04 -7.22
C ASP A 4 12.75 0.61 -6.62
N VAL A 5 12.66 0.59 -5.30
CA VAL A 5 11.47 0.18 -4.56
C VAL A 5 10.87 1.38 -3.86
N LEU A 6 9.55 1.57 -4.00
CA LEU A 6 8.81 2.56 -3.24
C LEU A 6 7.74 1.87 -2.40
N LEU A 7 7.80 2.05 -1.09
CA LEU A 7 6.89 1.39 -0.15
C LEU A 7 6.52 2.27 1.05
N GLY A 8 5.42 1.95 1.72
CA GLY A 8 4.99 2.63 2.94
C GLY A 8 5.71 2.05 4.17
N LEU A 9 6.10 2.92 5.09
CA LEU A 9 6.80 2.54 6.32
C LEU A 9 5.87 2.37 7.53
N GLN A 10 4.61 2.79 7.42
CA GLN A 10 3.64 2.79 8.51
C GLN A 10 2.52 1.75 8.23
N TRP A 11 1.27 2.05 8.59
CA TRP A 11 0.10 1.17 8.42
C TRP A 11 -0.70 1.45 7.15
N GLY A 12 -0.05 1.89 6.07
CA GLY A 12 -0.71 2.28 4.83
C GLY A 12 -1.18 3.74 4.83
N ASP A 13 -1.75 4.15 3.70
CA ASP A 13 -2.26 5.52 3.49
C ASP A 13 -1.21 6.64 3.64
N GLU A 14 0.08 6.32 3.49
CA GLU A 14 1.20 7.27 3.59
C GLU A 14 1.26 8.26 2.42
N GLY A 15 0.38 8.16 1.42
CA GLY A 15 0.40 9.04 0.25
C GLY A 15 1.37 8.58 -0.84
N LYS A 16 1.67 7.28 -0.91
CA LYS A 16 2.57 6.67 -1.91
C LYS A 16 2.25 7.07 -3.34
N GLY A 17 0.96 7.06 -3.73
CA GLY A 17 0.55 7.34 -5.10
C GLY A 17 1.08 8.66 -5.64
N LYS A 18 1.05 9.74 -4.85
CA LYS A 18 1.60 11.05 -5.23
C LYS A 18 3.11 10.98 -5.51
N VAL A 19 3.87 10.29 -4.64
CA VAL A 19 5.32 10.18 -4.79
C VAL A 19 5.67 9.29 -5.99
N VAL A 20 4.91 8.20 -6.21
CA VAL A 20 5.07 7.37 -7.42
C VAL A 20 4.80 8.18 -8.68
N ASP A 21 3.69 8.92 -8.72
CA ASP A 21 3.33 9.75 -9.87
C ASP A 21 4.42 10.79 -10.20
N TYR A 22 4.99 11.43 -9.17
CA TYR A 22 6.08 12.37 -9.35
C TYR A 22 7.35 11.70 -9.89
N LEU A 23 7.73 10.54 -9.33
CA LEU A 23 8.94 9.85 -9.70
C LEU A 23 8.82 9.08 -11.02
N ALA A 24 7.62 8.64 -11.39
CA ALA A 24 7.39 7.75 -12.52
C ALA A 24 7.92 8.29 -13.85
N GLU A 25 8.02 9.62 -14.02
CA GLU A 25 8.64 10.24 -15.21
C GLU A 25 10.11 9.83 -15.43
N GLN A 26 10.78 9.37 -14.37
CA GLN A 26 12.16 8.95 -14.43
C GLN A 26 12.32 7.46 -14.71
N TYR A 27 11.21 6.71 -14.85
CA TYR A 27 11.20 5.26 -14.99
C TYR A 27 10.56 4.81 -16.30
N ASP A 28 11.15 3.77 -16.90
CA ASP A 28 10.60 3.12 -18.08
C ASP A 28 9.47 2.13 -17.73
N VAL A 29 9.53 1.58 -16.52
CA VAL A 29 8.56 0.58 -16.03
C VAL A 29 8.13 0.92 -14.61
N VAL A 30 6.82 0.90 -14.35
CA VAL A 30 6.26 0.87 -12.99
C VAL A 30 5.56 -0.46 -12.76
N ALA A 31 5.96 -1.19 -11.72
CA ALA A 31 5.49 -2.55 -11.47
C ALA A 31 4.90 -2.71 -10.07
N ARG A 32 3.64 -3.11 -9.96
CA ARG A 32 3.01 -3.50 -8.70
C ARG A 32 3.46 -4.91 -8.33
N PHE A 33 4.04 -5.09 -7.15
CA PHE A 33 4.60 -6.38 -6.76
C PHE A 33 3.75 -7.19 -5.79
N GLN A 34 2.76 -6.58 -5.11
CA GLN A 34 1.89 -7.24 -4.13
C GLN A 34 0.58 -6.48 -3.91
N GLY A 35 -0.31 -7.04 -3.09
CA GLY A 35 -1.61 -6.45 -2.75
C GLY A 35 -2.68 -6.80 -3.77
N GLY A 36 -3.70 -5.99 -3.83
CA GLY A 36 -4.85 -6.20 -4.70
C GLY A 36 -5.79 -5.00 -4.67
N PRO A 37 -7.09 -5.19 -4.93
CA PRO A 37 -8.06 -4.09 -5.02
C PRO A 37 -8.34 -3.37 -3.68
N ASN A 38 -7.77 -3.82 -2.57
CA ASN A 38 -7.80 -3.14 -1.28
C ASN A 38 -6.88 -1.92 -1.20
N ALA A 39 -5.93 -1.75 -2.13
CA ALA A 39 -5.15 -0.52 -2.24
C ALA A 39 -6.01 0.64 -2.77
N GLY A 40 -5.62 1.87 -2.45
CA GLY A 40 -6.25 3.09 -2.95
C GLY A 40 -5.19 4.16 -3.15
N HIS A 41 -4.52 4.14 -4.31
CA HIS A 41 -3.52 5.15 -4.67
C HIS A 41 -4.22 6.34 -5.29
N THR A 42 -4.39 7.40 -4.51
CA THR A 42 -5.02 8.63 -4.98
C THR A 42 -4.00 9.50 -5.69
N LEU A 43 -4.35 9.89 -6.90
CA LEU A 43 -3.60 10.80 -7.77
C LEU A 43 -4.48 12.01 -8.11
N ILE A 44 -3.86 13.17 -8.21
CA ILE A 44 -4.51 14.39 -8.70
C ILE A 44 -3.81 14.77 -10.00
N LEU A 45 -4.53 14.62 -11.10
CA LEU A 45 -4.01 14.94 -12.42
C LEU A 45 -3.86 16.46 -12.60
N ASN A 46 -3.07 16.91 -13.57
CA ASN A 46 -2.81 18.33 -13.86
C ASN A 46 -4.08 19.15 -14.13
N ASN A 47 -5.17 18.51 -14.54
CA ASN A 47 -6.48 19.13 -14.74
C ASN A 47 -7.35 19.18 -13.45
N GLY A 48 -6.79 18.82 -12.29
CA GLY A 48 -7.49 18.76 -11.01
C GLY A 48 -8.38 17.52 -10.80
N VAL A 49 -8.45 16.62 -11.78
CA VAL A 49 -9.26 15.39 -11.67
C VAL A 49 -8.58 14.41 -10.70
N LYS A 50 -9.34 13.98 -9.70
CA LYS A 50 -8.90 13.00 -8.72
C LYS A 50 -9.15 11.58 -9.23
N PHE A 51 -8.09 10.79 -9.31
CA PHE A 51 -8.13 9.36 -9.62
C PHE A 51 -7.76 8.52 -8.40
N VAL A 52 -8.42 7.38 -8.22
CA VAL A 52 -8.05 6.38 -7.23
C VAL A 52 -7.76 5.08 -7.96
N LEU A 53 -6.49 4.70 -8.01
CA LEU A 53 -6.03 3.42 -8.56
C LEU A 53 -6.01 2.35 -7.47
N HIS A 54 -6.48 1.16 -7.80
CA HIS A 54 -6.53 0.02 -6.89
C HIS A 54 -5.45 -1.02 -7.21
N THR A 55 -5.44 -1.51 -8.45
CA THR A 55 -4.55 -2.58 -8.89
C THR A 55 -3.57 -2.12 -9.97
N ILE A 56 -4.01 -1.22 -10.83
CA ILE A 56 -3.19 -0.69 -11.92
C ILE A 56 -2.04 0.18 -11.35
N PRO A 57 -0.79 0.02 -11.84
CA PRO A 57 0.33 0.84 -11.41
C PRO A 57 0.14 2.33 -11.70
N SER A 58 0.71 3.19 -10.85
CA SER A 58 0.53 4.65 -10.94
C SER A 58 1.21 5.31 -12.16
N GLY A 59 2.13 4.60 -12.84
CA GLY A 59 2.74 5.04 -14.09
C GLY A 59 1.81 5.06 -15.29
N ILE A 60 0.55 4.59 -15.17
CA ILE A 60 -0.40 4.46 -16.30
C ILE A 60 -0.75 5.80 -16.96
N PHE A 61 -0.57 6.91 -16.26
CA PHE A 61 -0.83 8.25 -16.80
C PHE A 61 0.29 8.76 -17.72
N LEU A 62 1.46 8.09 -17.75
CA LEU A 62 2.59 8.45 -18.59
C LEU A 62 2.58 7.65 -19.90
N GLU A 63 2.72 8.33 -21.04
CA GLU A 63 2.61 7.68 -22.35
C GLU A 63 3.72 6.67 -22.65
N ASN A 64 4.92 6.92 -22.15
CA ASN A 64 6.11 6.11 -22.42
C ASN A 64 6.49 5.16 -21.27
N CYS A 65 5.57 4.91 -20.31
CA CYS A 65 5.82 4.06 -19.17
C CYS A 65 5.06 2.72 -19.32
N LEU A 66 5.79 1.61 -19.24
CA LEU A 66 5.19 0.28 -19.17
C LEU A 66 4.71 0.02 -17.74
N ASN A 67 3.47 -0.45 -17.60
CA ASN A 67 2.85 -0.75 -16.32
C ASN A 67 2.64 -2.26 -16.18
N LEU A 68 3.30 -2.86 -15.19
CA LEU A 68 3.24 -4.30 -14.93
C LEU A 68 2.47 -4.60 -13.65
N VAL A 69 1.44 -5.43 -13.77
CA VAL A 69 0.82 -6.08 -12.60
C VAL A 69 1.52 -7.41 -12.36
N GLY A 70 2.37 -7.45 -11.32
CA GLY A 70 3.25 -8.57 -11.03
C GLY A 70 2.55 -9.80 -10.45
N ASN A 71 3.26 -10.90 -10.36
CA ASN A 71 2.72 -12.19 -9.88
C ASN A 71 2.39 -12.22 -8.39
N GLY A 72 2.90 -11.26 -7.61
CA GLY A 72 2.53 -11.13 -6.19
C GLY A 72 1.16 -10.50 -5.97
N VAL A 73 0.56 -9.88 -6.99
CA VAL A 73 -0.74 -9.23 -6.92
C VAL A 73 -1.87 -10.26 -7.03
N VAL A 74 -2.98 -10.00 -6.30
CA VAL A 74 -4.25 -10.71 -6.48
C VAL A 74 -5.25 -9.77 -7.16
N ILE A 75 -5.86 -10.22 -8.26
CA ILE A 75 -6.67 -9.41 -9.17
C ILE A 75 -8.14 -9.76 -9.02
N ASP A 76 -8.97 -8.77 -8.70
CA ASP A 76 -10.42 -8.88 -8.86
C ASP A 76 -10.78 -8.41 -10.28
N PRO A 77 -11.22 -9.31 -11.18
CA PRO A 77 -11.50 -8.97 -12.57
C PRO A 77 -12.53 -7.86 -12.73
N ILE A 78 -13.57 -7.85 -11.88
CA ILE A 78 -14.63 -6.83 -11.93
C ILE A 78 -14.04 -5.44 -11.59
N THR A 79 -13.34 -5.35 -10.46
CA THR A 79 -12.71 -4.08 -10.05
C THR A 79 -11.69 -3.61 -11.08
N PHE A 80 -10.91 -4.52 -11.65
CA PHE A 80 -9.91 -4.21 -12.67
C PHE A 80 -10.53 -3.67 -13.95
N ARG A 81 -11.61 -4.30 -14.44
CA ARG A 81 -12.41 -3.80 -15.58
C ARG A 81 -12.96 -2.39 -15.30
N MET A 82 -13.51 -2.17 -14.11
CA MET A 82 -14.01 -0.85 -13.72
C MET A 82 -12.90 0.22 -13.71
N GLU A 83 -11.71 -0.14 -13.25
CA GLU A 83 -10.53 0.75 -13.22
C GLU A 83 -10.12 1.17 -14.65
N ILE A 84 -10.02 0.21 -15.58
CA ILE A 84 -9.71 0.48 -16.99
C ILE A 84 -10.78 1.34 -17.65
N ASN A 85 -12.05 1.05 -17.41
CA ASN A 85 -13.15 1.84 -17.98
C ASN A 85 -13.12 3.30 -17.49
N LYS A 86 -12.78 3.54 -16.22
CA LYS A 86 -12.61 4.89 -15.68
C LYS A 86 -11.41 5.61 -16.33
N LEU A 87 -10.30 4.91 -16.53
CA LEU A 87 -9.13 5.47 -17.25
C LEU A 87 -9.50 5.85 -18.67
N ALA A 88 -10.19 4.96 -19.40
CA ALA A 88 -10.64 5.22 -20.76
C ALA A 88 -11.60 6.43 -20.84
N ALA A 89 -12.54 6.55 -19.90
CA ALA A 89 -13.45 7.70 -19.80
C ALA A 89 -12.73 9.04 -19.53
N ALA A 90 -11.54 8.97 -18.91
CA ALA A 90 -10.66 10.14 -18.72
C ALA A 90 -9.65 10.36 -19.87
N GLY A 91 -9.79 9.62 -20.98
CA GLY A 91 -8.91 9.72 -22.14
C GLY A 91 -7.55 9.03 -21.99
N VAL A 92 -7.37 8.21 -20.94
CA VAL A 92 -6.13 7.46 -20.71
C VAL A 92 -6.23 6.08 -21.34
N SER A 93 -5.47 5.86 -22.43
CA SER A 93 -5.38 4.54 -23.07
C SER A 93 -4.43 3.63 -22.29
N VAL A 94 -4.84 2.40 -22.04
CA VAL A 94 -3.99 1.36 -21.45
C VAL A 94 -3.29 0.49 -22.51
N SER A 95 -3.66 0.64 -23.78
CA SER A 95 -3.14 -0.15 -24.89
C SER A 95 -1.62 -0.04 -24.98
N ASN A 96 -0.94 -1.17 -25.09
CA ASN A 96 0.53 -1.31 -25.14
C ASN A 96 1.30 -0.76 -23.92
N ARG A 97 0.58 -0.33 -22.87
CA ARG A 97 1.20 0.25 -21.67
C ARG A 97 0.88 -0.51 -20.40
N LEU A 98 -0.09 -1.42 -20.43
CA LEU A 98 -0.47 -2.24 -19.31
C LEU A 98 -0.35 -3.72 -19.66
N VAL A 99 0.36 -4.46 -18.82
CA VAL A 99 0.53 -5.91 -18.96
C VAL A 99 0.32 -6.59 -17.61
N ILE A 100 -0.14 -7.83 -17.64
CA ILE A 100 -0.45 -8.60 -16.44
C ILE A 100 0.40 -9.88 -16.43
N SER A 101 1.00 -10.20 -15.28
CA SER A 101 1.68 -11.47 -15.09
C SER A 101 0.73 -12.65 -15.21
N ARG A 102 1.05 -13.65 -16.04
CA ARG A 102 0.34 -14.93 -16.07
C ARG A 102 0.27 -15.61 -14.70
N LYS A 103 1.23 -15.33 -13.82
CA LYS A 103 1.34 -15.92 -12.48
C LYS A 103 0.58 -15.14 -11.41
N ALA A 104 0.01 -13.97 -11.70
CA ALA A 104 -0.88 -13.26 -10.79
C ALA A 104 -2.14 -14.10 -10.51
N HIS A 105 -2.69 -14.00 -9.28
CA HIS A 105 -3.84 -14.81 -8.90
C HIS A 105 -5.14 -14.04 -9.06
N LEU A 106 -6.21 -14.78 -9.37
CA LEU A 106 -7.57 -14.24 -9.50
C LEU A 106 -8.30 -14.29 -8.16
N ILE A 107 -8.99 -13.22 -7.82
CA ILE A 107 -9.98 -13.19 -6.75
C ILE A 107 -11.31 -13.64 -7.36
N LEU A 108 -11.85 -14.76 -6.87
CA LEU A 108 -13.16 -15.26 -7.23
C LEU A 108 -14.24 -14.56 -6.39
N PRO A 109 -15.50 -14.51 -6.85
CA PRO A 109 -16.61 -14.07 -6.02
C PRO A 109 -16.73 -14.87 -4.72
N THR A 110 -16.44 -16.17 -4.74
CA THR A 110 -16.43 -17.05 -3.57
C THR A 110 -15.33 -16.71 -2.56
N HIS A 111 -14.21 -16.08 -2.95
CA HIS A 111 -13.26 -15.53 -2.01
C HIS A 111 -13.86 -14.38 -1.19
N LYS A 112 -14.69 -13.52 -1.80
CA LYS A 112 -15.39 -12.44 -1.08
C LYS A 112 -16.40 -13.00 -0.08
N MET A 113 -17.11 -14.10 -0.46
CA MET A 113 -18.01 -14.81 0.45
C MET A 113 -17.26 -15.39 1.65
N LEU A 114 -16.12 -16.04 1.43
CA LEU A 114 -15.28 -16.59 2.50
C LEU A 114 -14.73 -15.49 3.42
N ASP A 115 -14.29 -14.37 2.85
CA ASP A 115 -13.79 -13.21 3.61
C ASP A 115 -14.89 -12.67 4.54
N ALA A 116 -16.10 -12.46 3.99
CA ALA A 116 -17.24 -11.98 4.77
C ALA A 116 -17.66 -12.97 5.87
N ALA A 117 -17.74 -14.25 5.55
CA ALA A 117 -18.14 -15.29 6.49
C ALA A 117 -17.11 -15.44 7.62
N SER A 118 -15.83 -15.51 7.29
CA SER A 118 -14.73 -15.59 8.26
C SER A 118 -14.67 -14.37 9.18
N GLU A 119 -14.82 -13.16 8.62
CA GLU A 119 -14.79 -11.93 9.40
C GLU A 119 -16.02 -11.84 10.33
N ALA A 120 -17.21 -12.25 9.85
CA ALA A 120 -18.41 -12.30 10.67
C ALA A 120 -18.28 -13.30 11.84
N ALA A 121 -17.67 -14.47 11.59
CA ALA A 121 -17.51 -15.51 12.60
C ALA A 121 -16.57 -15.11 13.76
N LYS A 122 -15.67 -14.15 13.55
CA LYS A 122 -14.76 -13.63 14.60
C LYS A 122 -15.46 -12.78 15.66
N GLY A 123 -16.68 -12.32 15.44
CA GLY A 123 -17.43 -11.53 16.42
C GLY A 123 -16.70 -10.27 16.87
N ALA A 124 -16.28 -10.24 18.16
CA ALA A 124 -15.52 -9.12 18.72
C ALA A 124 -14.06 -9.05 18.23
N ASP A 125 -13.50 -10.19 17.81
CA ASP A 125 -12.09 -10.31 17.40
C ASP A 125 -11.89 -10.01 15.88
N LYS A 126 -12.79 -9.23 15.31
CA LYS A 126 -12.68 -8.82 13.90
C LYS A 126 -11.39 -8.07 13.62
N ILE A 127 -10.70 -8.47 12.56
CA ILE A 127 -9.48 -7.80 12.07
C ILE A 127 -9.83 -6.46 11.40
N GLY A 128 -11.04 -6.33 10.87
CA GLY A 128 -11.47 -5.18 10.08
C GLY A 128 -11.17 -5.34 8.58
N SER A 129 -11.34 -6.55 8.06
CA SER A 129 -11.17 -6.86 6.64
C SER A 129 -11.95 -5.90 5.74
N THR A 130 -11.42 -5.64 4.54
CA THR A 130 -12.09 -4.87 3.50
C THR A 130 -13.18 -5.65 2.76
N LEU A 131 -13.37 -6.93 3.10
CA LEU A 131 -14.32 -7.86 2.48
C LEU A 131 -14.15 -8.03 0.96
N LYS A 132 -12.94 -7.82 0.47
CA LYS A 132 -12.61 -7.92 -0.96
C LYS A 132 -12.02 -9.27 -1.37
N GLY A 133 -12.00 -10.25 -0.46
CA GLY A 133 -11.51 -11.59 -0.72
C GLY A 133 -9.99 -11.72 -0.78
N ILE A 134 -9.25 -10.74 -0.26
CA ILE A 134 -7.78 -10.70 -0.32
C ILE A 134 -7.18 -11.87 0.46
N GLY A 135 -7.57 -12.02 1.74
CA GLY A 135 -7.08 -13.10 2.61
C GLY A 135 -7.30 -14.48 2.01
N PRO A 136 -8.54 -14.85 1.68
CA PRO A 136 -8.84 -16.15 1.05
C PRO A 136 -8.09 -16.38 -0.28
N ALA A 137 -7.89 -15.37 -1.12
CA ALA A 137 -7.13 -15.50 -2.35
C ALA A 137 -5.63 -15.80 -2.09
N TYR A 138 -5.01 -15.16 -1.09
CA TYR A 138 -3.65 -15.49 -0.67
C TYR A 138 -3.56 -16.85 0.04
N MET A 139 -4.58 -17.26 0.79
CA MET A 139 -4.66 -18.62 1.34
C MET A 139 -4.64 -19.67 0.23
N ASP A 140 -5.41 -19.49 -0.83
CA ASP A 140 -5.41 -20.40 -1.97
C ASP A 140 -4.10 -20.35 -2.78
N LYS A 141 -3.49 -19.18 -2.92
CA LYS A 141 -2.16 -19.04 -3.52
C LYS A 141 -1.14 -19.91 -2.78
N THR A 142 -1.03 -19.73 -1.46
CA THR A 142 -0.09 -20.48 -0.61
C THR A 142 -0.47 -21.95 -0.49
N GLY A 143 -1.77 -22.24 -0.44
CA GLY A 143 -2.34 -23.60 -0.43
C GLY A 143 -2.24 -24.31 -1.79
N ARG A 144 -1.76 -23.65 -2.84
CA ARG A 144 -1.58 -24.20 -4.21
C ARG A 144 -2.89 -24.63 -4.87
N ASN A 145 -3.98 -23.90 -4.60
CA ASN A 145 -5.31 -24.16 -5.16
C ASN A 145 -5.80 -23.02 -6.06
N GLY A 146 -5.20 -21.81 -5.91
CA GLY A 146 -5.70 -20.61 -6.56
C GLY A 146 -5.61 -20.65 -8.08
N LEU A 147 -6.54 -19.98 -8.75
CA LEU A 147 -6.47 -19.71 -10.19
C LEU A 147 -5.51 -18.56 -10.48
N ARG A 148 -4.72 -18.73 -11.51
CA ARG A 148 -3.81 -17.70 -12.03
C ARG A 148 -4.40 -17.04 -13.28
N VAL A 149 -3.95 -15.85 -13.60
CA VAL A 149 -4.34 -15.13 -14.81
C VAL A 149 -4.06 -15.97 -16.07
N GLY A 150 -2.90 -16.64 -16.13
CA GLY A 150 -2.57 -17.51 -17.25
C GLY A 150 -3.51 -18.73 -17.43
N ASP A 151 -4.25 -19.14 -16.39
CA ASP A 151 -5.25 -20.20 -16.53
C ASP A 151 -6.41 -19.78 -17.44
N ILE A 152 -6.67 -18.48 -17.61
CA ILE A 152 -7.69 -17.94 -18.52
C ILE A 152 -7.42 -18.35 -19.97
N GLU A 153 -6.16 -18.55 -20.35
CA GLU A 153 -5.75 -19.02 -21.68
C GLU A 153 -5.94 -20.54 -21.87
N SER A 154 -6.21 -21.27 -20.79
CA SER A 154 -6.35 -22.72 -20.81
C SER A 154 -7.78 -23.16 -21.19
N PRO A 155 -7.96 -24.17 -22.05
CA PRO A 155 -9.29 -24.75 -22.29
C PRO A 155 -9.90 -25.38 -21.04
N ALA A 156 -9.09 -25.73 -20.02
CA ALA A 156 -9.54 -26.27 -18.75
C ALA A 156 -9.93 -25.19 -17.71
N PHE A 157 -9.98 -23.91 -18.10
CA PHE A 157 -10.26 -22.80 -17.16
C PHE A 157 -11.56 -23.00 -16.37
N LEU A 158 -12.66 -23.32 -17.06
CA LEU A 158 -13.97 -23.51 -16.42
C LEU A 158 -13.99 -24.69 -15.46
N GLU A 159 -13.31 -25.78 -15.80
CA GLU A 159 -13.18 -26.95 -14.93
C GLU A 159 -12.42 -26.57 -13.64
N LYS A 160 -11.28 -25.88 -13.77
CA LYS A 160 -10.49 -25.40 -12.63
C LYS A 160 -11.30 -24.43 -11.76
N TYR A 161 -12.03 -23.51 -12.38
CA TYR A 161 -12.92 -22.58 -11.68
C TYR A 161 -13.99 -23.33 -10.88
N THR A 162 -14.71 -24.26 -11.50
CA THR A 162 -15.76 -25.04 -10.84
C THR A 162 -15.21 -25.81 -9.65
N LYS A 163 -14.09 -26.50 -9.83
CA LYS A 163 -13.44 -27.25 -8.75
C LYS A 163 -13.06 -26.37 -7.56
N LEU A 164 -12.52 -25.17 -7.82
CA LEU A 164 -12.16 -24.23 -6.75
C LEU A 164 -13.43 -23.67 -6.07
N LYS A 165 -14.46 -23.32 -6.84
CA LYS A 165 -15.76 -22.89 -6.32
C LYS A 165 -16.39 -23.93 -5.39
N GLU A 166 -16.39 -25.20 -5.78
CA GLU A 166 -16.88 -26.31 -4.97
C GLU A 166 -16.11 -26.45 -3.64
N LYS A 167 -14.79 -26.36 -3.69
CA LYS A 167 -13.95 -26.31 -2.47
C LYS A 167 -14.36 -25.16 -1.55
N HIS A 168 -14.59 -23.95 -2.09
CA HIS A 168 -15.03 -22.82 -1.30
C HIS A 168 -16.40 -23.06 -0.65
N PHE A 169 -17.34 -23.67 -1.37
CA PHE A 169 -18.62 -24.04 -0.79
C PHE A 169 -18.48 -25.06 0.35
N GLN A 170 -17.54 -26.01 0.26
CA GLN A 170 -17.28 -26.91 1.39
C GLN A 170 -16.73 -26.14 2.61
N LEU A 171 -15.85 -25.14 2.39
CA LEU A 171 -15.32 -24.31 3.47
C LEU A 171 -16.39 -23.41 4.09
N LEU A 172 -17.27 -22.84 3.28
CA LEU A 172 -18.37 -21.97 3.74
C LEU A 172 -19.33 -22.69 4.70
N LYS A 173 -19.52 -24.02 4.55
CA LYS A 173 -20.34 -24.82 5.47
C LYS A 173 -19.90 -24.72 6.93
N ASN A 174 -18.62 -24.45 7.19
CA ASN A 174 -18.11 -24.28 8.53
C ASN A 174 -18.58 -22.97 9.20
N TYR A 175 -19.12 -22.02 8.41
CA TYR A 175 -19.58 -20.72 8.89
C TYR A 175 -21.12 -20.59 8.94
N GLY A 176 -21.86 -21.63 8.52
CA GLY A 176 -23.34 -21.67 8.52
C GLY A 176 -23.95 -22.03 7.17
N ASP A 177 -25.12 -21.49 6.88
CA ASP A 177 -25.84 -21.76 5.64
C ASP A 177 -25.06 -21.23 4.42
N VAL A 178 -24.88 -22.12 3.45
CA VAL A 178 -24.20 -21.78 2.19
C VAL A 178 -25.21 -21.27 1.19
N PRO A 179 -25.02 -20.08 0.62
CA PRO A 179 -25.88 -19.60 -0.47
C PRO A 179 -25.88 -20.57 -1.65
N THR A 180 -27.02 -20.73 -2.30
CA THR A 180 -27.18 -21.58 -3.49
C THR A 180 -26.59 -20.93 -4.74
N GLU A 181 -26.47 -19.62 -4.74
CA GLU A 181 -25.95 -18.80 -5.85
C GLU A 181 -24.70 -18.05 -5.45
N VAL A 182 -23.80 -17.86 -6.39
CA VAL A 182 -22.59 -17.03 -6.23
C VAL A 182 -22.91 -15.60 -6.67
N PRO A 183 -22.87 -14.61 -5.76
CA PRO A 183 -23.12 -13.23 -6.14
C PRO A 183 -22.15 -12.76 -7.23
N MET A 184 -22.67 -12.05 -8.24
CA MET A 184 -21.88 -11.47 -9.34
C MET A 184 -21.07 -12.49 -10.17
N GLU A 185 -21.41 -13.77 -10.18
CA GLU A 185 -20.67 -14.80 -10.93
C GLU A 185 -20.67 -14.52 -12.44
N GLN A 186 -21.83 -14.14 -13.00
CA GLN A 186 -21.93 -13.77 -14.41
C GLN A 186 -21.08 -12.55 -14.75
N GLU A 187 -21.18 -11.50 -13.94
CA GLU A 187 -20.38 -10.28 -14.12
C GLU A 187 -18.87 -10.57 -14.02
N TRP A 188 -18.49 -11.49 -13.14
CA TRP A 188 -17.11 -11.93 -12.99
C TRP A 188 -16.63 -12.66 -14.25
N MET A 189 -17.43 -13.54 -14.84
CA MET A 189 -17.10 -14.22 -16.11
C MET A 189 -16.95 -13.23 -17.27
N GLU A 190 -17.84 -12.26 -17.36
CA GLU A 190 -17.73 -11.17 -18.36
C GLU A 190 -16.44 -10.36 -18.16
N ALA A 191 -16.04 -10.12 -16.90
CA ALA A 191 -14.79 -9.44 -16.59
C ALA A 191 -13.57 -10.30 -16.92
N ILE A 192 -13.63 -11.63 -16.79
CA ILE A 192 -12.60 -12.56 -17.27
C ILE A 192 -12.43 -12.43 -18.80
N ASP A 193 -13.53 -12.40 -19.54
CA ASP A 193 -13.45 -12.21 -21.01
C ASP A 193 -12.88 -10.84 -21.38
N PHE A 194 -13.19 -9.79 -20.60
CA PHE A 194 -12.58 -8.49 -20.76
C PHE A 194 -11.06 -8.52 -20.53
N LEU A 195 -10.58 -9.24 -19.51
CA LEU A 195 -9.15 -9.35 -19.20
C LEU A 195 -8.33 -9.93 -20.37
N LYS A 196 -8.92 -10.78 -21.23
CA LYS A 196 -8.26 -11.34 -22.42
C LYS A 196 -7.81 -10.28 -23.42
N GLN A 197 -8.32 -9.05 -23.30
CA GLN A 197 -7.91 -7.92 -24.14
C GLN A 197 -6.60 -7.28 -23.68
N ILE A 198 -6.12 -7.60 -22.45
CA ILE A 198 -4.87 -7.11 -21.89
C ILE A 198 -3.79 -8.17 -22.07
N PRO A 199 -2.59 -7.82 -22.54
CA PRO A 199 -1.53 -8.80 -22.73
C PRO A 199 -1.13 -9.49 -21.41
N PHE A 200 -1.17 -10.83 -21.40
CA PHE A 200 -0.61 -11.63 -20.32
C PHE A 200 0.83 -12.00 -20.66
N VAL A 201 1.73 -11.79 -19.70
CA VAL A 201 3.17 -11.93 -19.89
C VAL A 201 3.80 -12.84 -18.81
N ASP A 202 4.93 -13.43 -19.14
CA ASP A 202 5.82 -14.07 -18.16
C ASP A 202 6.67 -12.98 -17.52
N ALA A 203 6.12 -12.40 -16.44
CA ALA A 203 6.61 -11.15 -15.85
C ALA A 203 8.06 -11.21 -15.39
N GLU A 204 8.52 -12.35 -14.89
CA GLU A 204 9.90 -12.58 -14.47
C GLU A 204 10.90 -12.48 -15.62
N TYR A 205 10.52 -12.91 -16.83
CA TYR A 205 11.35 -12.72 -18.01
C TYR A 205 11.29 -11.26 -18.47
N LEU A 206 10.09 -10.72 -18.61
CA LEU A 206 9.89 -9.33 -19.04
C LEU A 206 10.72 -8.36 -18.18
N ILE A 207 10.62 -8.46 -16.85
CA ILE A 207 11.28 -7.53 -15.93
C ILE A 207 12.81 -7.66 -16.00
N ASN A 208 13.33 -8.90 -16.08
CA ASN A 208 14.76 -9.13 -16.18
C ASN A 208 15.31 -8.72 -17.55
N ASP A 209 14.57 -8.86 -18.64
CA ASP A 209 14.94 -8.33 -19.96
C ASP A 209 14.99 -6.80 -19.95
N GLN A 210 14.06 -6.11 -19.27
CA GLN A 210 14.11 -4.66 -19.09
C GLN A 210 15.37 -4.24 -18.29
N ILE A 211 15.73 -5.00 -17.24
CA ILE A 211 16.96 -4.76 -16.46
C ILE A 211 18.20 -4.94 -17.35
N LEU A 212 18.25 -5.98 -18.17
CA LEU A 212 19.36 -6.22 -19.10
C LEU A 212 19.47 -5.15 -20.17
N ALA A 213 18.34 -4.56 -20.58
CA ALA A 213 18.27 -3.43 -21.49
C ALA A 213 18.58 -2.07 -20.82
N ASN A 214 19.06 -2.06 -19.58
CA ASN A 214 19.35 -0.88 -18.76
C ASN A 214 18.15 0.07 -18.57
N LYS A 215 16.94 -0.48 -18.58
CA LYS A 215 15.72 0.27 -18.27
C LYS A 215 15.58 0.50 -16.77
N ARG A 216 15.08 1.66 -16.37
CA ARG A 216 14.78 1.99 -14.97
C ARG A 216 13.42 1.46 -14.58
N ILE A 217 13.34 0.75 -13.47
CA ILE A 217 12.14 0.10 -12.98
C ILE A 217 11.80 0.61 -11.59
N LEU A 218 10.56 1.04 -11.39
CA LEU A 218 10.03 1.37 -10.07
C LEU A 218 9.07 0.25 -9.60
N ALA A 219 9.45 -0.44 -8.55
CA ALA A 219 8.57 -1.40 -7.88
C ALA A 219 7.67 -0.65 -6.89
N GLU A 220 6.39 -0.55 -7.22
CA GLU A 220 5.38 0.17 -6.45
C GLU A 220 4.71 -0.74 -5.44
N GLY A 221 4.89 -0.46 -4.13
CA GLY A 221 4.25 -1.16 -3.03
C GLY A 221 2.84 -0.68 -2.73
N ALA A 222 2.06 -1.53 -2.11
CA ALA A 222 0.74 -1.24 -1.58
C ALA A 222 0.72 -1.48 -0.06
N GLN A 223 -0.26 -0.90 0.63
CA GLN A 223 -0.36 -0.91 2.09
C GLN A 223 0.89 -0.28 2.73
N GLY A 224 1.38 -0.80 3.85
CA GLY A 224 2.58 -0.32 4.54
C GLY A 224 3.29 -1.45 5.27
N SER A 225 4.55 -1.25 5.62
CA SER A 225 5.42 -2.29 6.20
C SER A 225 4.91 -2.83 7.54
N MET A 226 4.23 -2.00 8.34
CA MET A 226 3.59 -2.44 9.59
C MET A 226 2.36 -3.34 9.36
N LEU A 227 1.91 -3.50 8.12
CA LEU A 227 0.85 -4.42 7.69
C LEU A 227 1.40 -5.67 6.97
N ASP A 228 2.72 -5.87 6.93
CA ASP A 228 3.32 -7.07 6.33
C ASP A 228 2.86 -8.33 7.05
N VAL A 229 2.59 -9.42 6.29
CA VAL A 229 2.05 -10.66 6.84
C VAL A 229 3.00 -11.35 7.81
N ASP A 230 4.31 -11.22 7.61
CA ASP A 230 5.34 -11.87 8.41
C ASP A 230 5.89 -10.95 9.52
N HIS A 231 6.07 -9.66 9.23
CA HIS A 231 6.78 -8.71 10.08
C HIS A 231 5.92 -7.56 10.61
N GLY A 232 4.66 -7.47 10.20
CA GLY A 232 3.73 -6.45 10.67
C GLY A 232 3.15 -6.75 12.05
N THR A 233 2.16 -5.95 12.43
CA THR A 233 1.44 -6.08 13.73
C THR A 233 0.42 -7.22 13.70
N TYR A 234 0.89 -8.45 13.52
CA TYR A 234 0.06 -9.66 13.44
C TYR A 234 -0.83 -9.82 14.70
N PRO A 235 -2.12 -10.22 14.56
CA PRO A 235 -2.81 -10.66 13.36
C PRO A 235 -3.44 -9.52 12.53
N PHE A 236 -3.26 -8.26 12.92
CA PHE A 236 -3.86 -7.09 12.28
C PHE A 236 -3.00 -6.61 11.10
N VAL A 237 -2.84 -7.46 10.11
CA VAL A 237 -1.99 -7.28 8.93
C VAL A 237 -2.75 -7.57 7.64
N THR A 238 -2.17 -7.24 6.49
CA THR A 238 -2.62 -7.75 5.18
C THR A 238 -2.02 -9.12 4.91
N SER A 239 -2.59 -9.87 4.00
CA SER A 239 -2.13 -11.23 3.67
C SER A 239 -0.99 -11.28 2.66
N SER A 240 -0.29 -10.17 2.43
CA SER A 240 0.81 -10.06 1.47
C SER A 240 2.08 -9.52 2.09
N ASN A 241 3.22 -9.78 1.45
CA ASN A 241 4.51 -9.22 1.84
C ASN A 241 4.64 -7.80 1.29
N THR A 242 4.52 -6.81 2.19
CA THR A 242 4.54 -5.38 1.87
C THR A 242 5.93 -4.77 1.94
N ILE A 243 6.91 -5.53 2.45
CA ILE A 243 8.31 -5.13 2.58
C ILE A 243 9.11 -5.35 1.28
N THR A 244 10.32 -4.83 1.23
CA THR A 244 11.23 -4.92 0.06
C THR A 244 11.42 -6.35 -0.45
N ALA A 245 11.46 -7.35 0.43
CA ALA A 245 11.56 -8.77 0.05
C ALA A 245 10.39 -9.23 -0.84
N GLY A 246 9.21 -8.60 -0.69
CA GLY A 246 8.05 -8.85 -1.54
C GLY A 246 8.26 -8.52 -3.02
N VAL A 247 9.20 -7.62 -3.35
CA VAL A 247 9.59 -7.30 -4.74
C VAL A 247 10.22 -8.51 -5.39
N CYS A 248 11.13 -9.18 -4.69
CA CYS A 248 11.82 -10.36 -5.22
C CYS A 248 10.85 -11.48 -5.58
N THR A 249 9.91 -11.79 -4.69
CA THR A 249 8.91 -12.83 -4.92
C THR A 249 7.78 -12.38 -5.83
N GLY A 250 7.42 -11.10 -5.79
CA GLY A 250 6.27 -10.54 -6.51
C GLY A 250 6.54 -10.15 -7.96
N LEU A 251 7.82 -9.99 -8.35
CA LEU A 251 8.23 -9.66 -9.72
C LEU A 251 9.22 -10.68 -10.31
N GLY A 252 9.80 -11.56 -9.50
CA GLY A 252 10.86 -12.47 -9.95
C GLY A 252 12.20 -11.76 -10.16
N VAL A 253 12.52 -10.79 -9.31
CA VAL A 253 13.76 -10.00 -9.34
C VAL A 253 14.72 -10.51 -8.28
N ALA A 254 15.98 -10.70 -8.66
CA ALA A 254 17.03 -11.06 -7.69
C ALA A 254 17.30 -9.90 -6.72
N PRO A 255 17.54 -10.15 -5.42
CA PRO A 255 17.72 -9.08 -4.43
C PRO A 255 18.89 -8.14 -4.77
N GLN A 256 19.95 -8.64 -5.43
CA GLN A 256 21.10 -7.84 -5.86
C GLN A 256 20.78 -6.83 -6.98
N LYS A 257 19.58 -6.87 -7.55
CA LYS A 257 19.11 -5.92 -8.57
C LYS A 257 18.36 -4.73 -7.97
N ILE A 258 18.02 -4.79 -6.68
CA ILE A 258 17.43 -3.68 -5.95
C ILE A 258 18.53 -2.67 -5.63
N GLU A 259 18.31 -1.41 -5.99
CA GLU A 259 19.28 -0.34 -5.83
C GLU A 259 18.85 0.63 -4.73
N GLU A 260 17.76 1.36 -4.95
CA GLU A 260 17.23 2.31 -3.99
C GLU A 260 15.95 1.77 -3.36
N VAL A 261 15.77 2.00 -2.07
CA VAL A 261 14.53 1.74 -1.35
C VAL A 261 14.02 3.05 -0.77
N ILE A 262 12.96 3.57 -1.38
CA ILE A 262 12.32 4.82 -1.03
C ILE A 262 11.19 4.53 -0.05
N GLY A 263 11.40 4.85 1.22
CA GLY A 263 10.40 4.69 2.26
C GLY A 263 9.49 5.91 2.34
N ILE A 264 8.17 5.69 2.34
CA ILE A 264 7.19 6.76 2.50
C ILE A 264 6.66 6.76 3.92
N SER A 265 6.77 7.88 4.62
CA SER A 265 6.19 8.09 5.93
C SER A 265 5.34 9.36 5.94
N LYS A 266 4.20 9.35 6.61
CA LYS A 266 3.53 10.60 6.99
C LYS A 266 4.30 11.30 8.11
N ALA A 267 4.13 12.61 8.21
CA ALA A 267 4.62 13.42 9.33
C ALA A 267 3.97 13.05 10.68
N TYR A 268 2.94 12.21 10.65
CA TYR A 268 2.21 11.64 11.79
C TYR A 268 1.77 10.22 11.43
N CYS A 269 1.21 9.48 12.39
CA CYS A 269 0.72 8.13 12.13
C CYS A 269 -0.79 8.10 11.91
N THR A 270 -1.24 7.21 11.04
CA THR A 270 -2.67 6.88 10.90
C THR A 270 -2.85 5.37 10.78
N ARG A 271 -3.99 4.88 11.27
CA ARG A 271 -4.38 3.47 11.12
C ARG A 271 -5.86 3.34 10.83
N VAL A 272 -6.22 2.41 9.94
CA VAL A 272 -7.60 1.99 9.68
C VAL A 272 -7.83 0.64 10.34
N GLY A 273 -9.00 0.46 10.98
CA GLY A 273 -9.38 -0.80 11.61
C GLY A 273 -8.75 -1.03 12.98
N ALA A 274 -8.84 -2.28 13.44
CA ALA A 274 -8.33 -2.71 14.73
C ALA A 274 -6.81 -2.89 14.75
N GLY A 275 -6.28 -3.25 15.91
CA GLY A 275 -4.88 -3.55 16.15
C GLY A 275 -4.11 -2.44 16.85
N PRO A 276 -2.86 -2.72 17.26
CA PRO A 276 -2.07 -1.84 18.11
C PRO A 276 -1.68 -0.56 17.38
N PHE A 277 -1.70 0.54 18.13
CA PHE A 277 -1.29 1.86 17.67
C PHE A 277 -0.72 2.64 18.86
N PRO A 278 0.57 2.46 19.18
CA PRO A 278 1.16 2.99 20.42
C PRO A 278 1.03 4.50 20.60
N THR A 279 1.08 5.25 19.50
CA THR A 279 1.02 6.73 19.52
C THR A 279 -0.37 7.29 19.25
N GLU A 280 -1.43 6.47 19.29
CA GLU A 280 -2.81 6.93 19.06
C GLU A 280 -3.22 8.03 20.05
N LEU A 281 -3.89 9.04 19.54
CA LEU A 281 -4.41 10.17 20.31
C LEU A 281 -5.94 10.09 20.39
N PHE A 282 -6.45 10.16 21.62
CA PHE A 282 -7.88 10.12 21.94
C PHE A 282 -8.42 11.50 22.39
N ASP A 283 -7.64 12.54 22.17
CA ASP A 283 -7.91 13.91 22.57
C ASP A 283 -8.21 14.82 21.37
N ALA A 284 -8.40 16.11 21.65
CA ALA A 284 -8.65 17.13 20.63
C ALA A 284 -7.55 17.21 19.56
N THR A 285 -6.30 16.87 19.90
CA THR A 285 -5.16 16.84 18.96
C THR A 285 -5.35 15.75 17.91
N GLY A 286 -5.79 14.55 18.32
CA GLY A 286 -6.12 13.46 17.41
C GLY A 286 -7.28 13.80 16.46
N ASP A 287 -8.29 14.48 16.96
CA ASP A 287 -9.42 14.95 16.15
C ASP A 287 -9.00 16.04 15.16
N GLU A 288 -8.13 16.95 15.58
CA GLU A 288 -7.58 18.01 14.72
C GLU A 288 -6.71 17.43 13.59
N LEU A 289 -5.79 16.51 13.89
CA LEU A 289 -5.02 15.77 12.88
C LEU A 289 -5.94 15.10 11.85
N ARG A 290 -7.01 14.44 12.32
CA ARG A 290 -8.00 13.78 11.45
C ARG A 290 -8.71 14.78 10.55
N LYS A 291 -9.15 15.90 11.11
CA LYS A 291 -9.89 16.94 10.41
C LYS A 291 -9.02 17.65 9.36
N ILE A 292 -7.87 18.18 9.75
CA ILE A 292 -6.95 18.90 8.85
C ILE A 292 -6.41 17.95 7.78
N GLY A 293 -5.97 16.75 8.19
CA GLY A 293 -5.44 15.73 7.30
C GLY A 293 -6.48 15.08 6.39
N ASN A 294 -7.79 15.38 6.57
CA ASN A 294 -8.88 14.70 5.88
C ASN A 294 -8.70 13.17 5.95
N GLU A 295 -8.46 12.66 7.17
CA GLU A 295 -8.08 11.26 7.40
C GLU A 295 -9.33 10.36 7.45
N PHE A 296 -9.84 10.07 6.24
CA PHE A 296 -10.94 9.13 5.98
C PHE A 296 -10.52 8.14 4.91
N GLY A 297 -10.99 6.90 5.03
CA GLY A 297 -10.66 5.84 4.07
C GLY A 297 -11.19 6.16 2.68
N ALA A 298 -10.31 6.18 1.67
CA ALA A 298 -10.68 6.54 0.29
C ALA A 298 -11.77 5.62 -0.31
N THR A 299 -11.84 4.37 0.16
CA THR A 299 -12.80 3.36 -0.35
C THR A 299 -13.99 3.20 0.58
N THR A 300 -13.79 3.28 1.90
CA THR A 300 -14.82 2.94 2.91
C THR A 300 -15.40 4.15 3.62
N GLY A 301 -14.80 5.33 3.48
CA GLY A 301 -15.17 6.53 4.22
C GLY A 301 -14.95 6.45 5.74
N ARG A 302 -14.39 5.35 6.26
CA ARG A 302 -14.17 5.18 7.71
C ARG A 302 -13.16 6.19 8.21
N PRO A 303 -13.38 6.83 9.37
CA PRO A 303 -12.40 7.70 9.99
C PRO A 303 -11.15 6.90 10.36
N ARG A 304 -9.97 7.47 10.07
CA ARG A 304 -8.71 6.90 10.49
C ARG A 304 -8.41 7.30 11.92
N ARG A 305 -7.82 6.39 12.67
CA ARG A 305 -7.18 6.66 13.96
C ARG A 305 -5.92 7.47 13.68
N CYS A 306 -5.64 8.50 14.47
CA CYS A 306 -4.52 9.42 14.26
C CYS A 306 -3.64 9.47 15.51
N GLY A 307 -2.35 9.69 15.33
CA GLY A 307 -1.39 9.80 16.42
C GLY A 307 -0.08 10.44 15.95
N TRP A 308 0.77 10.83 16.89
CA TRP A 308 2.08 11.39 16.59
C TRP A 308 2.97 10.38 15.85
N ILE A 309 3.98 10.87 15.15
CA ILE A 309 4.97 10.04 14.47
C ILE A 309 5.65 9.08 15.46
N ASP A 310 5.83 7.83 15.05
CA ASP A 310 6.34 6.73 15.86
C ASP A 310 7.72 6.31 15.34
N LEU A 311 8.79 6.80 16.00
CA LEU A 311 10.15 6.53 15.55
C LEU A 311 10.60 5.09 15.82
N PRO A 312 10.28 4.44 16.95
CA PRO A 312 10.53 3.01 17.13
C PRO A 312 9.97 2.14 16.00
N ALA A 313 8.71 2.38 15.60
CA ALA A 313 8.09 1.67 14.49
C ALA A 313 8.77 1.99 13.16
N LEU A 314 9.17 3.24 12.91
CA LEU A 314 9.90 3.63 11.71
C LEU A 314 11.30 3.04 11.65
N LYS A 315 12.07 3.05 12.76
CA LYS A 315 13.40 2.40 12.86
C LYS A 315 13.31 0.92 12.48
N TYR A 316 12.28 0.24 13.00
CA TYR A 316 12.02 -1.16 12.70
C TYR A 316 11.76 -1.38 11.21
N THR A 317 10.87 -0.60 10.60
CA THR A 317 10.53 -0.78 9.18
C THR A 317 11.65 -0.33 8.24
N ILE A 318 12.44 0.67 8.60
CA ILE A 318 13.65 1.08 7.87
C ILE A 318 14.66 -0.06 7.84
N MET A 319 14.92 -0.69 8.99
CA MET A 319 15.82 -1.84 9.11
C MET A 319 15.36 -3.01 8.25
N LEU A 320 14.09 -3.40 8.34
CA LEU A 320 13.53 -4.53 7.56
C LEU A 320 13.62 -4.33 6.04
N ASN A 321 13.42 -3.09 5.61
CA ASN A 321 13.35 -2.76 4.19
C ASN A 321 14.72 -2.40 3.59
N GLY A 322 15.73 -2.08 4.40
CA GLY A 322 16.98 -1.51 3.92
C GLY A 322 16.76 -0.15 3.25
N VAL A 323 15.93 0.70 3.88
CA VAL A 323 15.56 2.02 3.31
C VAL A 323 16.78 2.88 3.11
N THR A 324 16.95 3.41 1.90
CA THR A 324 18.09 4.28 1.52
C THR A 324 17.73 5.74 1.62
N GLN A 325 16.45 6.08 1.50
CA GLN A 325 15.95 7.45 1.61
C GLN A 325 14.46 7.48 1.98
N ILE A 326 14.03 8.56 2.61
CA ILE A 326 12.66 8.75 3.09
C ILE A 326 12.00 9.95 2.40
N ALA A 327 10.74 9.77 1.99
CA ALA A 327 9.84 10.86 1.66
C ALA A 327 8.85 11.06 2.81
N ILE A 328 8.84 12.26 3.39
CA ILE A 328 7.85 12.65 4.40
C ILE A 328 6.67 13.31 3.70
N THR A 329 5.48 12.79 3.96
CA THR A 329 4.23 13.30 3.37
C THR A 329 3.35 13.97 4.41
N LYS A 330 2.42 14.80 3.94
CA LYS A 330 1.42 15.44 4.81
C LYS A 330 2.02 16.34 5.90
N ILE A 331 3.16 16.97 5.63
CA ILE A 331 3.77 17.88 6.59
C ILE A 331 2.93 19.15 6.78
N ASP A 332 2.19 19.55 5.76
CA ASP A 332 1.21 20.63 5.75
C ASP A 332 0.12 20.49 6.81
N VAL A 333 -0.23 19.28 7.18
CA VAL A 333 -1.22 19.00 8.25
C VAL A 333 -0.77 19.53 9.61
N LEU A 334 0.55 19.65 9.81
CA LEU A 334 1.15 20.16 11.06
C LEU A 334 1.35 21.68 11.07
N ASN A 335 0.98 22.40 10.02
CA ASN A 335 1.22 23.84 9.87
C ASN A 335 0.63 24.71 10.99
N THR A 336 -0.44 24.29 11.64
CA THR A 336 -1.16 25.06 12.66
C THR A 336 -0.83 24.65 14.09
N PHE A 337 -0.03 23.60 14.28
CA PHE A 337 0.32 23.11 15.61
C PHE A 337 1.45 23.91 16.22
N ALA A 338 1.21 24.53 17.39
CA ALA A 338 2.25 25.24 18.14
C ALA A 338 3.31 24.31 18.75
N GLU A 339 2.90 23.06 19.09
CA GLU A 339 3.77 22.01 19.57
C GLU A 339 3.57 20.75 18.74
N ILE A 340 4.68 20.14 18.30
CA ILE A 340 4.71 18.89 17.55
C ILE A 340 5.49 17.87 18.37
N LYS A 341 5.01 16.61 18.42
CA LYS A 341 5.65 15.56 19.19
C LYS A 341 6.09 14.40 18.30
N ALA A 342 7.24 13.81 18.65
CA ALA A 342 7.70 12.54 18.08
C ALA A 342 7.90 11.52 19.19
N CYS A 343 7.32 10.33 19.05
CA CYS A 343 7.60 9.23 19.94
C CYS A 343 9.00 8.70 19.68
N VAL A 344 9.88 8.77 20.68
CA VAL A 344 11.30 8.41 20.56
C VAL A 344 11.60 7.04 21.19
N ALA A 345 10.76 6.60 22.11
CA ALA A 345 10.88 5.32 22.80
C ALA A 345 9.52 4.89 23.36
N TYR A 346 9.44 3.67 23.82
CA TYR A 346 8.32 3.11 24.59
C TYR A 346 8.76 2.80 26.01
N ASN A 347 7.89 3.04 26.99
CA ASN A 347 7.98 2.44 28.32
C ASN A 347 7.02 1.22 28.34
N ILE A 348 7.58 0.04 28.51
CA ILE A 348 6.83 -1.22 28.58
C ILE A 348 7.13 -1.84 29.96
N ASN A 349 6.14 -1.82 30.85
CA ASN A 349 6.28 -2.36 32.22
C ASN A 349 7.50 -1.78 32.98
N GLY A 350 7.80 -0.50 32.81
CA GLY A 350 8.93 0.20 33.44
C GLY A 350 10.27 0.05 32.70
N VAL A 351 10.31 -0.66 31.59
CA VAL A 351 11.52 -0.80 30.75
C VAL A 351 11.40 0.13 29.54
N VAL A 352 12.37 1.04 29.43
CA VAL A 352 12.44 1.95 28.27
C VAL A 352 13.17 1.27 27.10
N THR A 353 12.54 1.27 25.94
CA THR A 353 13.09 0.67 24.72
C THR A 353 12.71 1.48 23.46
N ASP A 354 13.57 1.51 22.46
CA ASP A 354 13.27 2.02 21.11
C ASP A 354 12.99 0.89 20.10
N ARG A 355 12.78 -0.34 20.59
CA ARG A 355 12.46 -1.51 19.78
C ARG A 355 10.99 -1.84 19.83
N LEU A 356 10.45 -2.23 18.67
CA LEU A 356 9.08 -2.74 18.58
C LEU A 356 8.99 -4.08 19.32
N PRO A 357 8.09 -4.23 20.33
CA PRO A 357 7.96 -5.49 21.06
C PRO A 357 7.22 -6.54 20.19
N TYR A 358 7.55 -7.82 20.42
CA TYR A 358 6.86 -8.94 19.77
C TYR A 358 5.36 -8.97 20.11
N ASP A 359 5.04 -8.73 21.37
CA ASP A 359 3.69 -8.77 21.94
C ASP A 359 2.97 -7.42 21.87
N ILE A 360 3.27 -6.63 20.83
CA ILE A 360 2.73 -5.26 20.65
C ILE A 360 1.20 -5.17 20.75
N VAL A 361 0.49 -6.28 20.50
CA VAL A 361 -0.98 -6.35 20.58
C VAL A 361 -1.47 -6.34 22.02
N ASP A 362 -0.77 -7.04 22.90
CA ASP A 362 -1.18 -7.28 24.30
C ASP A 362 -0.39 -6.44 25.30
N ALA A 363 0.76 -5.90 24.89
CA ALA A 363 1.61 -5.08 25.74
C ALA A 363 0.95 -3.74 26.07
N VAL A 364 1.07 -3.32 27.33
CA VAL A 364 0.76 -1.95 27.74
C VAL A 364 1.96 -1.08 27.39
N ILE A 365 1.82 -0.30 26.34
CA ILE A 365 2.87 0.57 25.80
C ILE A 365 2.54 2.02 26.13
N GLU A 366 3.46 2.67 26.84
CA GLU A 366 3.41 4.10 27.09
C GLU A 366 4.44 4.79 26.19
N PRO A 367 4.01 5.59 25.19
CA PRO A 367 4.93 6.29 24.31
C PRO A 367 5.65 7.42 25.04
N ILE A 368 6.97 7.49 24.83
CA ILE A 368 7.81 8.58 25.35
C ILE A 368 8.03 9.58 24.23
N TYR A 369 7.59 10.82 24.44
CA TYR A 369 7.63 11.87 23.44
C TYR A 369 8.75 12.87 23.66
N LYS A 370 9.33 13.34 22.56
CA LYS A 370 10.10 14.58 22.49
C LYS A 370 9.24 15.63 21.81
N SER A 371 9.18 16.83 22.40
CA SER A 371 8.41 17.97 21.90
C SER A 371 9.29 18.91 21.07
N PHE A 372 8.69 19.50 20.05
CA PHE A 372 9.28 20.49 19.16
C PHE A 372 8.33 21.67 19.02
N LYS A 373 8.91 22.85 18.88
CA LYS A 373 8.15 24.05 18.51
C LYS A 373 7.62 23.87 17.09
N GLY A 374 6.34 24.12 16.87
CA GLY A 374 5.74 24.15 15.54
C GLY A 374 6.21 25.34 14.72
N TRP A 375 6.06 25.25 13.42
CA TRP A 375 6.43 26.34 12.49
C TRP A 375 5.30 27.33 12.26
N GLU A 376 4.08 27.00 12.59
CA GLU A 376 2.87 27.86 12.58
C GLU A 376 2.76 28.75 11.33
N CYS A 377 3.06 28.19 10.15
CA CYS A 377 2.96 28.91 8.89
C CYS A 377 2.49 27.99 7.76
N ASP A 378 1.90 28.60 6.74
CA ASP A 378 1.48 27.91 5.54
C ASP A 378 2.68 27.62 4.63
N LEU A 379 2.82 26.36 4.22
CA LEU A 379 3.92 25.91 3.36
C LEU A 379 3.60 26.00 1.86
N ASP A 380 2.45 26.53 1.47
CA ASP A 380 1.98 26.54 0.07
C ASP A 380 2.93 27.23 -0.91
N ASN A 381 3.67 28.23 -0.46
CA ASN A 381 4.58 29.01 -1.28
C ASN A 381 6.04 28.53 -1.24
N TYR A 382 6.36 27.53 -0.44
CA TYR A 382 7.72 27.01 -0.32
C TYR A 382 8.01 25.95 -1.39
N LYS A 383 9.09 26.15 -2.14
CA LYS A 383 9.46 25.27 -3.28
C LYS A 383 10.81 24.59 -3.10
N THR A 384 11.66 25.13 -2.28
CA THR A 384 13.00 24.61 -2.04
C THR A 384 13.26 24.41 -0.56
N LYS A 385 14.25 23.57 -0.24
CA LYS A 385 14.71 23.37 1.14
C LYS A 385 15.12 24.69 1.82
N ALA A 386 15.72 25.61 1.07
CA ALA A 386 16.20 26.89 1.61
C ALA A 386 15.07 27.83 2.07
N ASP A 387 13.87 27.63 1.55
CA ASP A 387 12.71 28.45 1.90
C ASP A 387 12.06 28.00 3.22
N LEU A 388 12.31 26.77 3.66
CA LEU A 388 11.61 26.15 4.79
C LEU A 388 11.90 26.85 6.13
N PRO A 389 10.90 26.96 7.03
CA PRO A 389 11.09 27.51 8.36
C PRO A 389 12.16 26.76 9.16
N ILE A 390 12.89 27.47 9.99
CA ILE A 390 13.97 26.88 10.78
C ILE A 390 13.45 25.80 11.75
N GLU A 391 12.25 25.99 12.31
CA GLU A 391 11.61 25.03 13.19
C GLU A 391 11.35 23.71 12.45
N LEU A 392 10.87 23.78 11.22
CA LEU A 392 10.63 22.60 10.37
C LEU A 392 11.97 21.94 9.99
N LEU A 393 12.98 22.71 9.60
CA LEU A 393 14.31 22.18 9.28
C LEU A 393 14.93 21.44 10.48
N ASN A 394 14.85 22.01 11.67
CA ASN A 394 15.34 21.39 12.91
C ASN A 394 14.58 20.08 13.22
N TYR A 395 13.27 20.05 12.98
CA TYR A 395 12.46 18.85 13.17
C TYR A 395 12.86 17.75 12.17
N LEU A 396 13.00 18.09 10.89
CA LEU A 396 13.40 17.13 9.85
C LEU A 396 14.84 16.62 10.06
N GLU A 397 15.76 17.48 10.50
CA GLU A 397 17.13 17.08 10.84
C GLU A 397 17.13 16.09 12.01
N PHE A 398 16.37 16.38 13.05
CA PHE A 398 16.19 15.44 14.17
C PHE A 398 15.65 14.09 13.70
N LEU A 399 14.60 14.09 12.86
CA LEU A 399 14.05 12.83 12.31
C LEU A 399 15.11 12.05 11.51
N ALA A 400 15.87 12.74 10.65
CA ALA A 400 16.91 12.09 9.85
C ALA A 400 18.03 11.48 10.70
N GLN A 401 18.44 12.19 11.78
CA GLN A 401 19.45 11.72 12.74
C GLN A 401 18.96 10.49 13.51
N GLU A 402 17.73 10.54 14.07
CA GLU A 402 17.15 9.43 14.83
C GLU A 402 16.91 8.18 13.98
N LEU A 403 16.49 8.38 12.75
CA LEU A 403 16.19 7.28 11.81
C LEU A 403 17.44 6.75 11.09
N GLY A 404 18.57 7.47 11.18
CA GLY A 404 19.81 7.09 10.48
C GLY A 404 19.67 7.07 8.95
N THR A 405 18.69 7.76 8.39
CA THR A 405 18.36 7.74 6.96
C THR A 405 18.01 9.14 6.47
N LYS A 406 18.54 9.53 5.31
CA LYS A 406 18.29 10.85 4.72
C LYS A 406 16.81 11.03 4.36
N ILE A 407 16.27 12.21 4.66
CA ILE A 407 14.98 12.65 4.13
C ILE A 407 15.28 13.36 2.80
N SER A 408 14.83 12.80 1.70
CA SER A 408 15.12 13.29 0.34
C SER A 408 13.96 14.07 -0.29
N MET A 409 12.75 13.87 0.23
CA MET A 409 11.54 14.50 -0.30
C MET A 409 10.59 14.90 0.83
N LEU A 410 9.93 16.03 0.66
CA LEU A 410 8.92 16.55 1.57
C LEU A 410 7.65 16.92 0.79
N SER A 411 6.51 16.33 1.13
CA SER A 411 5.23 16.68 0.50
C SER A 411 4.44 17.62 1.40
N ALA A 412 4.27 18.85 0.94
CA ALA A 412 3.63 19.97 1.64
C ALA A 412 2.21 20.30 1.11
N GLY A 413 1.51 19.33 0.51
CA GLY A 413 0.15 19.47 0.00
C GLY A 413 -0.25 18.29 -0.86
N PRO A 414 -1.51 18.19 -1.31
CA PRO A 414 -2.00 17.06 -2.09
C PRO A 414 -1.58 17.10 -3.56
N GLU A 415 -1.31 18.27 -4.14
CA GLU A 415 -0.98 18.46 -5.54
C GLU A 415 0.43 17.95 -5.85
N ARG A 416 0.65 17.55 -7.11
CA ARG A 416 1.92 16.99 -7.59
C ARG A 416 3.11 17.94 -7.39
N ASP A 417 2.91 19.23 -7.66
CA ASP A 417 3.94 20.28 -7.57
C ASP A 417 4.28 20.71 -6.13
N LYS A 418 3.53 20.22 -5.13
CA LYS A 418 3.79 20.42 -3.70
C LYS A 418 4.77 19.39 -3.13
N LEU A 419 5.71 18.89 -3.94
CA LEU A 419 6.80 18.01 -3.51
C LEU A 419 8.11 18.79 -3.55
N ILE A 420 8.77 18.92 -2.41
CA ILE A 420 10.04 19.62 -2.25
C ILE A 420 11.16 18.60 -2.17
N ILE A 421 12.18 18.75 -3.00
CA ILE A 421 13.41 17.93 -2.94
C ILE A 421 14.33 18.55 -1.87
N MET A 422 14.86 17.68 -0.97
CA MET A 422 15.56 18.07 0.25
C MET A 422 17.08 18.00 0.10
#